data_e0896c8b19813105d6351fb3e60b5388
#
_entry.id   e0896c8b19813105d6351fb3e60b5388
#
_cell.length_a   1.000
_cell.length_b   1.000
_cell.length_c   1.000
_cell.angle_alpha   90.00
_cell.angle_beta   90.00
_cell.angle_gamma   90.00
#
_symmetry.space_group_name_H-M   'P 1'
#
loop_
_entity.id
_entity.type
_entity.pdbx_description
1 polymer ?
#
loop_
_entity_poly.entity_id
_entity_poly.type
_entity_poly.pdbx_seq_one_letter_code
_entity_poly.pdbx_strand_id
1 'polypeptide(L)'
;MVGRILIWEPPHILEFTWSNADAPASVIRYVLTPEADGTRLNFTHQRMPYASSALMLPGWHNFLSRLGNSLRDDEAPRDSDPTWREMQAIYIDHYKLTGVRLD
;
A
#
# COMPACT_ATOMS: atom_id res chain seq x y z
N MET A 1 -8.98 5.71 12.22
CA MET A 1 -7.65 6.14 11.74
C MET A 1 -7.60 7.65 11.68
N VAL A 2 -6.53 8.25 12.14
CA VAL A 2 -6.28 9.68 12.04
C VAL A 2 -4.94 9.88 11.34
N GLY A 3 -4.91 10.78 10.35
CA GLY A 3 -3.70 11.08 9.62
C GLY A 3 -3.43 12.57 9.55
N ARG A 4 -2.16 12.91 9.37
CA ARG A 4 -1.71 14.29 9.22
C ARG A 4 -0.94 14.41 7.92
N ILE A 5 -1.28 15.39 7.09
CA ILE A 5 -0.56 15.65 5.86
C ILE A 5 0.77 16.34 6.19
N LEU A 6 1.88 15.74 5.77
CA LEU A 6 3.22 16.26 6.00
C LEU A 6 3.74 17.03 4.79
N ILE A 7 3.47 16.53 3.58
CA ILE A 7 3.87 17.18 2.31
C ILE A 7 2.67 17.17 1.38
N TRP A 8 2.36 18.34 0.82
CA TRP A 8 1.32 18.50 -0.17
C TRP A 8 1.87 19.34 -1.32
N GLU A 9 2.39 18.65 -2.34
CA GLU A 9 2.97 19.29 -3.52
C GLU A 9 2.35 18.70 -4.79
N PRO A 10 1.07 19.00 -5.07
CA PRO A 10 0.42 18.42 -6.24
C PRO A 10 1.04 18.98 -7.53
N PRO A 11 1.11 18.19 -8.59
CA PRO A 11 0.71 16.79 -8.66
C PRO A 11 1.84 15.80 -8.36
N HIS A 12 2.90 16.22 -7.66
CA HIS A 12 4.14 15.47 -7.58
C HIS A 12 4.30 14.65 -6.30
N ILE A 13 4.03 15.23 -5.13
CA ILE A 13 4.31 14.58 -3.85
C ILE A 13 3.13 14.72 -2.90
N LEU A 14 2.73 13.59 -2.32
CA LEU A 14 1.82 13.54 -1.18
C LEU A 14 2.45 12.65 -0.11
N GLU A 15 2.63 13.18 1.08
CA GLU A 15 3.12 12.43 2.22
C GLU A 15 2.23 12.70 3.42
N PHE A 16 1.84 11.63 4.11
CA PHE A 16 0.98 11.76 5.29
C PHE A 16 1.25 10.65 6.29
N THR A 17 0.88 10.91 7.54
CA THR A 17 0.97 9.90 8.59
C THR A 17 -0.24 8.97 8.53
N TRP A 18 0.00 7.71 8.87
CA TRP A 18 -1.04 6.70 9.01
C TRP A 18 -0.92 6.11 10.40
N SER A 19 -1.92 6.31 11.23
CA SER A 19 -1.87 5.91 12.61
C SER A 19 -3.14 5.15 13.00
N ASN A 20 -2.97 4.00 13.61
CA ASN A 20 -4.02 3.29 14.32
C ASN A 20 -3.85 3.52 15.81
N ALA A 21 -4.95 3.38 16.59
CA ALA A 21 -4.98 3.77 18.01
C ALA A 21 -3.87 3.16 18.88
N ASP A 22 -3.39 1.97 18.51
CA ASP A 22 -2.44 1.20 19.32
C ASP A 22 -1.05 1.06 18.68
N ALA A 23 -0.76 1.83 17.63
CA ALA A 23 0.51 1.71 16.92
C ALA A 23 1.17 3.08 16.71
N PRO A 24 2.51 3.13 16.71
CA PRO A 24 3.22 4.36 16.32
C PRO A 24 2.81 4.78 14.92
N ALA A 25 2.81 6.09 14.69
CA ALA A 25 2.48 6.63 13.37
C ALA A 25 3.46 6.11 12.32
N SER A 26 2.93 5.55 11.24
CA SER A 26 3.70 5.25 10.05
C SER A 26 3.54 6.37 9.02
N VAL A 27 4.37 6.36 7.99
CA VAL A 27 4.36 7.41 6.97
C VAL A 27 4.15 6.79 5.60
N ILE A 28 3.16 7.33 4.88
CA ILE A 28 2.86 6.93 3.51
C ILE A 28 3.26 8.05 2.58
N ARG A 29 3.98 7.71 1.52
CA ARG A 29 4.46 8.67 0.55
C ARG A 29 4.15 8.21 -0.88
N TYR A 30 3.54 9.10 -1.65
CA TYR A 30 3.32 8.96 -3.07
C TYR A 30 4.18 9.99 -3.79
N VAL A 31 5.00 9.54 -4.73
CA VAL A 31 5.78 10.44 -5.59
C VAL A 31 5.44 10.13 -7.04
N LEU A 32 4.98 11.14 -7.77
CA LEU A 32 4.64 11.03 -9.18
C LEU A 32 5.72 11.72 -10.00
N THR A 33 6.32 10.98 -10.92
CA THR A 33 7.37 11.48 -11.79
C THR A 33 6.96 11.33 -13.26
N PRO A 34 7.01 12.39 -14.06
CA PRO A 34 6.70 12.28 -15.48
C PRO A 34 7.67 11.34 -16.20
N GLU A 35 7.13 10.56 -17.12
CA GLU A 35 7.91 9.71 -18.03
C GLU A 35 7.42 9.95 -19.47
N ALA A 36 8.17 9.43 -20.46
CA ALA A 36 7.87 9.65 -21.87
C ALA A 36 6.45 9.24 -22.25
N ASP A 37 5.96 8.14 -21.69
CA ASP A 37 4.66 7.56 -22.04
C ASP A 37 3.65 7.61 -20.89
N GLY A 38 3.90 8.42 -19.86
CA GLY A 38 2.98 8.50 -18.73
C GLY A 38 3.63 9.02 -17.47
N THR A 39 3.23 8.45 -16.35
CA THR A 39 3.68 8.86 -15.02
C THR A 39 4.14 7.65 -14.25
N ARG A 40 5.28 7.77 -13.56
CA ARG A 40 5.73 6.74 -12.62
C ARG A 40 5.25 7.11 -11.23
N LEU A 41 4.64 6.13 -10.58
CA LEU A 41 4.28 6.24 -9.17
C LEU A 41 5.30 5.47 -8.34
N ASN A 42 5.94 6.18 -7.40
CA ASN A 42 6.73 5.55 -6.35
C ASN A 42 5.95 5.64 -5.05
N PHE A 43 5.60 4.49 -4.51
CA PHE A 43 4.84 4.38 -3.28
C PHE A 43 5.74 3.82 -2.18
N THR A 44 5.72 4.46 -1.01
CA THR A 44 6.50 4.03 0.14
C THR A 44 5.65 4.07 1.40
N HIS A 45 5.76 3.04 2.22
CA HIS A 45 5.14 3.00 3.53
C HIS A 45 6.24 2.78 4.56
N GLN A 46 6.66 3.84 5.22
CA GLN A 46 7.74 3.82 6.23
C GLN A 46 7.16 3.54 7.61
N ARG A 47 7.92 2.83 8.42
CA ARG A 47 7.56 2.49 9.80
C ARG A 47 6.28 1.67 9.89
N MET A 48 6.02 0.85 8.89
CA MET A 48 4.92 -0.10 8.95
C MET A 48 5.14 -1.04 10.15
N PRO A 49 4.14 -1.20 11.03
CA PRO A 49 4.29 -2.11 12.14
C PRO A 49 4.52 -3.54 11.65
N TYR A 50 5.57 -4.17 12.12
CA TYR A 50 5.92 -5.54 11.70
C TYR A 50 4.78 -6.52 11.94
N ALA A 51 4.11 -6.40 13.10
CA ALA A 51 2.99 -7.28 13.45
C ALA A 51 1.84 -7.23 12.43
N SER A 52 1.67 -6.11 11.73
CA SER A 52 0.61 -5.90 10.75
C SER A 52 1.07 -6.09 9.31
N SER A 53 2.34 -6.44 9.07
CA SER A 53 2.91 -6.49 7.72
C SER A 53 2.22 -7.50 6.81
N ALA A 54 1.81 -8.66 7.35
CA ALA A 54 1.12 -9.69 6.57
C ALA A 54 -0.30 -9.27 6.14
N LEU A 55 -0.85 -8.22 6.74
CA LEU A 55 -2.11 -7.62 6.32
C LEU A 55 -1.89 -6.43 5.40
N MET A 56 -0.93 -5.58 5.72
CA MET A 56 -0.70 -4.33 5.01
C MET A 56 -0.05 -4.51 3.65
N LEU A 57 0.93 -5.42 3.53
CA LEU A 57 1.61 -5.66 2.26
C LEU A 57 0.66 -6.14 1.15
N PRO A 58 -0.13 -7.22 1.36
CA PRO A 58 -1.10 -7.61 0.34
C PRO A 58 -2.22 -6.60 0.16
N GLY A 59 -2.61 -5.88 1.21
CA GLY A 59 -3.62 -4.83 1.12
C GLY A 59 -3.19 -3.71 0.18
N TRP A 60 -1.96 -3.21 0.31
CA TRP A 60 -1.42 -2.19 -0.59
C TRP A 60 -1.25 -2.72 -2.00
N HIS A 61 -0.79 -3.95 -2.16
CA HIS A 61 -0.67 -4.57 -3.48
C HIS A 61 -2.02 -4.60 -4.21
N ASN A 62 -3.06 -5.06 -3.52
CA ASN A 62 -4.43 -5.07 -4.07
C ASN A 62 -4.89 -3.67 -4.44
N PHE A 63 -4.75 -2.73 -3.53
CA PHE A 63 -5.17 -1.34 -3.76
C PHE A 63 -4.49 -0.75 -4.99
N LEU A 64 -3.18 -0.90 -5.11
CA LEU A 64 -2.42 -0.35 -6.23
C LEU A 64 -2.75 -1.06 -7.55
N SER A 65 -3.01 -2.37 -7.52
CA SER A 65 -3.45 -3.12 -8.70
C SER A 65 -4.81 -2.63 -9.19
N ARG A 66 -5.74 -2.38 -8.27
CA ARG A 66 -7.07 -1.84 -8.61
C ARG A 66 -6.96 -0.41 -9.15
N LEU A 67 -6.08 0.39 -8.57
CA LEU A 67 -5.81 1.73 -9.09
C LEU A 67 -5.29 1.67 -10.53
N GLY A 68 -4.33 0.79 -10.81
CA GLY A 68 -3.79 0.62 -12.15
C GLY A 68 -4.86 0.20 -13.16
N ASN A 69 -5.73 -0.74 -12.78
CA ASN A 69 -6.84 -1.16 -13.63
C ASN A 69 -7.83 -0.02 -13.88
N SER A 70 -8.14 0.75 -12.85
CA SER A 70 -9.04 1.91 -12.97
C SER A 70 -8.47 2.95 -13.94
N LEU A 71 -7.17 3.20 -13.89
CA LEU A 71 -6.51 4.18 -14.77
C LEU A 71 -6.47 3.71 -16.23
N ARG A 72 -6.53 2.41 -16.48
CA ARG A 72 -6.63 1.84 -17.83
C ARG A 72 -8.06 1.69 -18.33
N ASP A 73 -9.02 2.10 -17.51
CA ASP A 73 -10.45 1.93 -17.78
C ASP A 73 -10.86 0.46 -17.93
N ASP A 74 -10.11 -0.42 -17.29
CA ASP A 74 -10.43 -1.85 -17.23
C ASP A 74 -11.32 -2.14 -16.03
N GLU A 75 -12.25 -3.12 -16.19
CA GLU A 75 -12.96 -3.62 -15.03
C GLU A 75 -11.96 -4.34 -14.13
N ALA A 76 -11.74 -3.80 -12.95
CA ALA A 76 -10.92 -4.47 -11.96
C ALA A 76 -11.69 -5.71 -11.49
N PRO A 77 -11.11 -6.92 -11.60
CA PRO A 77 -11.70 -8.07 -10.95
C PRO A 77 -11.79 -7.77 -9.46
N ARG A 78 -12.94 -8.02 -8.87
CA ARG A 78 -13.09 -7.88 -7.42
C ARG A 78 -12.20 -8.92 -6.76
N ASP A 79 -11.32 -8.45 -5.89
CA ASP A 79 -10.47 -9.36 -5.15
C ASP A 79 -11.34 -10.24 -4.26
N SER A 80 -11.30 -11.53 -4.54
CA SER A 80 -11.93 -12.51 -3.67
C SER A 80 -10.98 -12.84 -2.52
N ASP A 81 -11.53 -13.27 -1.39
CA ASP A 81 -10.73 -13.71 -0.26
C ASP A 81 -9.62 -14.70 -0.62
N PRO A 82 -9.87 -15.70 -1.50
CA PRO A 82 -8.80 -16.59 -1.93
C PRO A 82 -7.62 -15.88 -2.58
N THR A 83 -7.86 -14.90 -3.45
CA THR A 83 -6.80 -14.13 -4.10
C THR A 83 -5.98 -13.35 -3.08
N TRP A 84 -6.66 -12.73 -2.10
CA TRP A 84 -6.00 -12.00 -1.04
C TRP A 84 -5.14 -12.93 -0.18
N ARG A 85 -5.64 -14.10 0.16
CA ARG A 85 -4.91 -15.09 0.96
C ARG A 85 -3.69 -15.63 0.22
N GLU A 86 -3.80 -15.87 -1.07
CA GLU A 86 -2.66 -16.28 -1.91
C GLU A 86 -1.57 -15.20 -1.90
N MET A 87 -1.96 -13.96 -2.05
CA MET A 87 -1.05 -12.82 -2.02
C MET A 87 -0.38 -12.67 -0.65
N GLN A 88 -1.14 -12.83 0.42
CA GLN A 88 -0.61 -12.82 1.78
C GLN A 88 0.46 -13.89 1.96
N ALA A 89 0.20 -15.11 1.49
CA ALA A 89 1.16 -16.21 1.59
C ALA A 89 2.46 -15.91 0.83
N ILE A 90 2.36 -15.28 -0.34
CA ILE A 90 3.53 -14.87 -1.11
C ILE A 90 4.39 -13.86 -0.34
N TYR A 91 3.76 -12.85 0.27
CA TYR A 91 4.49 -11.86 1.05
C TYR A 91 5.11 -12.45 2.31
N ILE A 92 4.40 -13.34 3.00
CA ILE A 92 4.93 -14.03 4.19
C ILE A 92 6.18 -14.83 3.82
N ASP A 93 6.13 -15.57 2.72
CA ASP A 93 7.27 -16.37 2.27
C ASP A 93 8.44 -15.49 1.80
N HIS A 94 8.16 -14.48 0.98
CA HIS A 94 9.19 -13.62 0.42
C HIS A 94 9.98 -12.87 1.49
N TYR A 95 9.32 -12.34 2.50
CA TYR A 95 9.94 -11.56 3.57
C TYR A 95 10.19 -12.37 4.84
N LYS A 96 9.89 -13.68 4.83
CA LYS A 96 10.06 -14.57 6.00
C LYS A 96 9.39 -14.03 7.25
N LEU A 97 8.14 -13.61 7.12
CA LEU A 97 7.38 -13.02 8.22
C LEU A 97 6.97 -14.09 9.23
N THR A 98 7.25 -13.84 10.49
CA THR A 98 6.88 -14.74 11.60
C THR A 98 6.30 -13.93 12.75
N GLY A 99 5.36 -14.52 13.48
CA GLY A 99 4.74 -13.82 14.62
C GLY A 99 3.86 -12.64 14.22
N VAL A 100 3.37 -12.62 12.98
CA VAL A 100 2.54 -11.54 12.44
C VAL A 100 1.07 -11.89 12.49
N ARG A 101 0.22 -10.87 12.49
CA ARG A 101 -1.23 -11.04 12.41
C ARG A 101 -1.63 -11.47 11.01
N LEU A 102 -2.56 -12.45 10.93
CA LEU A 102 -3.07 -12.97 9.67
C LEU A 102 -4.50 -12.52 9.37
N ASP A 103 -5.15 -11.88 10.34
CA ASP A 103 -6.55 -11.42 10.20
C ASP A 103 -6.84 -10.19 11.05
#